data_3fed3dd1ee607a668d984135ecf28b54
#
_entry.id   3fed3dd1ee607a668d984135ecf28b54
#
_cell.length_a   1.000
_cell.length_b   1.000
_cell.length_c   1.000
_cell.angle_alpha   90.00
_cell.angle_beta   90.00
_cell.angle_gamma   90.00
#
_symmetry.space_group_name_H-M   'P 1'
#
loop_
_entity.id
_entity.type
_entity.pdbx_description
1 polymer ?
#
loop_
_entity_poly.entity_id
_entity_poly.type
_entity_poly.pdbx_seq_one_letter_code
_entity_poly.pdbx_strand_id
1 'polypeptide(L)'
;MLPTIVLVGRPNVGKSTLFNRLTKSRDALVADLPGLTRDRHYGRGVGGDKPFLVVDTGGFEPTAETGIMKEMARQTLLAIDEADVIIFVVDGRHGVSPQDQVIANRLRRSQRPVLLAVNKTEGMQRAVVSAEFHELGLGDPLSISSAHGEGVRDLIELALEPFAEPEPEAPFNDQDAPKIAIVGRPNVGKSTLVNALLGEERVIAFDEPGTTRDSITMDLERNGKHYKIIDTAGVRKRGKVFEAIEKFSVIKTIQAIEEANVAILVVDAKEGITEQDAHVAAYILETGRALVVAINKWDGLDDDKRDWIKREIDRKLQFLDFAKFHYISALRKKGLPELFTSVDGAYKAAMAKLSTPQLTRVLIDAIAQHQPPISKGIRPKLRYAHQGGSNPPIVVIHGNHVDGVKDSYKRYLEGVFRKTFQLTGTPLRVQFNQGDNPFAEPDKRVQGEGIVSMRRRKTAQRAELNARKNEETKKSKFKASGLEIAKRSTKKSTAKK
;
A
#
# COMPACT_ATOMS: atom_id res chain seq x y z
N MET A 1 3.03 -5.67 -9.56
CA MET A 1 3.02 -4.22 -9.16
C MET A 1 1.69 -3.85 -8.54
N LEU A 2 1.70 -2.92 -7.57
CA LEU A 2 0.47 -2.34 -7.03
C LEU A 2 -0.25 -1.52 -8.10
N PRO A 3 -1.57 -1.71 -8.32
CA PRO A 3 -2.36 -0.83 -9.18
C PRO A 3 -2.28 0.61 -8.69
N THR A 4 -2.10 1.55 -9.61
CA THR A 4 -1.99 2.98 -9.30
C THR A 4 -3.27 3.70 -9.68
N ILE A 5 -3.97 4.24 -8.69
CA ILE A 5 -5.19 5.05 -8.84
C ILE A 5 -4.83 6.52 -8.68
N VAL A 6 -5.11 7.34 -9.70
CA VAL A 6 -4.82 8.78 -9.68
C VAL A 6 -6.13 9.56 -9.53
N LEU A 7 -6.21 10.42 -8.51
CA LEU A 7 -7.35 11.30 -8.28
C LEU A 7 -7.14 12.61 -9.05
N VAL A 8 -8.02 12.92 -9.99
CA VAL A 8 -7.98 14.14 -10.81
C VAL A 8 -9.27 14.94 -10.61
N GLY A 9 -9.22 16.25 -10.72
CA GLY A 9 -10.36 17.14 -10.62
C GLY A 9 -9.95 18.55 -10.22
N ARG A 10 -10.85 19.50 -10.38
CA ARG A 10 -10.62 20.91 -9.99
C ARG A 10 -10.39 21.07 -8.48
N PRO A 11 -9.87 22.20 -8.00
CA PRO A 11 -9.76 22.47 -6.57
C PRO A 11 -11.09 22.34 -5.82
N ASN A 12 -11.06 21.92 -4.56
CA ASN A 12 -12.19 21.86 -3.64
C ASN A 12 -13.33 20.87 -3.98
N VAL A 13 -13.17 19.97 -4.95
CA VAL A 13 -14.16 18.90 -5.22
C VAL A 13 -14.11 17.76 -4.20
N GLY A 14 -13.11 17.73 -3.33
CA GLY A 14 -12.97 16.76 -2.25
C GLY A 14 -11.99 15.60 -2.52
N LYS A 15 -11.02 15.78 -3.46
CA LYS A 15 -9.97 14.79 -3.74
C LYS A 15 -9.18 14.41 -2.50
N SER A 16 -8.67 15.38 -1.76
CA SER A 16 -7.87 15.13 -0.55
C SER A 16 -8.70 14.48 0.58
N THR A 17 -10.02 14.75 0.62
CA THR A 17 -10.93 14.06 1.54
C THR A 17 -11.07 12.58 1.14
N LEU A 18 -11.21 12.32 -0.15
CA LEU A 18 -11.26 10.96 -0.70
C LEU A 18 -9.92 10.24 -0.45
N PHE A 19 -8.79 10.87 -0.79
CA PHE A 19 -7.45 10.36 -0.53
C PHE A 19 -7.27 9.97 0.94
N ASN A 20 -7.55 10.89 1.87
CA ASN A 20 -7.46 10.62 3.30
C ASN A 20 -8.35 9.47 3.77
N ARG A 21 -9.50 9.27 3.14
CA ARG A 21 -10.37 8.14 3.45
C ARG A 21 -9.81 6.83 2.95
N LEU A 22 -9.27 6.81 1.74
CA LEU A 22 -8.69 5.62 1.11
C LEU A 22 -7.41 5.17 1.83
N THR A 23 -6.66 6.12 2.40
CA THR A 23 -5.39 5.86 3.11
C THR A 23 -5.53 5.75 4.63
N LYS A 24 -6.73 5.92 5.21
CA LYS A 24 -7.00 5.87 6.66
C LYS A 24 -7.03 4.46 7.27
N SER A 25 -6.75 3.39 6.53
CA SER A 25 -6.57 2.08 7.12
C SER A 25 -5.37 2.10 8.09
N ARG A 26 -5.38 1.32 9.20
CA ARG A 26 -4.29 1.27 10.19
C ARG A 26 -2.92 0.95 9.58
N ASP A 27 -2.89 0.45 8.36
CA ASP A 27 -1.70 0.06 7.60
C ASP A 27 -1.42 0.97 6.40
N ALA A 28 -2.15 2.08 6.23
CA ALA A 28 -1.94 2.99 5.11
C ALA A 28 -0.75 3.90 5.38
N LEU A 29 0.21 3.84 4.48
CA LEU A 29 1.37 4.70 4.45
C LEU A 29 1.03 5.94 3.62
N VAL A 30 1.14 7.11 4.21
CA VAL A 30 1.03 8.40 3.50
C VAL A 30 2.43 8.96 3.40
N ALA A 31 2.98 8.99 2.19
CA ALA A 31 4.24 9.63 1.94
C ALA A 31 3.99 11.07 1.47
N ASP A 32 4.19 12.02 2.37
CA ASP A 32 4.44 13.41 1.99
C ASP A 32 5.90 13.46 1.54
N LEU A 33 6.13 13.54 0.23
CA LEU A 33 7.45 13.70 -0.34
C LEU A 33 7.72 15.18 -0.68
N PRO A 34 8.08 16.03 0.31
CA PRO A 34 8.38 17.43 0.09
C PRO A 34 9.60 17.54 -0.84
N GLY A 35 9.53 18.51 -1.74
CA GLY A 35 10.61 18.77 -2.69
C GLY A 35 10.48 18.10 -4.05
N LEU A 36 9.63 17.09 -4.24
CA LEU A 36 9.26 16.57 -5.55
C LEU A 36 8.02 17.25 -6.11
N THR A 37 7.06 17.59 -5.26
CA THR A 37 5.96 18.50 -5.58
C THR A 37 5.33 18.99 -4.27
N ARG A 38 5.06 20.28 -4.14
CA ARG A 38 4.37 20.89 -2.99
C ARG A 38 2.92 20.41 -2.83
N ASP A 39 2.36 19.68 -3.81
CA ASP A 39 0.92 19.51 -3.99
C ASP A 39 0.50 18.08 -4.37
N ARG A 40 1.36 17.07 -4.20
CA ARG A 40 0.99 15.67 -4.43
C ARG A 40 1.20 14.83 -3.18
N HIS A 41 0.15 14.08 -2.85
CA HIS A 41 0.21 13.09 -1.79
C HIS A 41 0.15 11.70 -2.41
N TYR A 42 1.02 10.81 -1.93
CA TYR A 42 1.04 9.41 -2.31
C TYR A 42 0.66 8.58 -1.08
N GLY A 43 -0.18 7.59 -1.27
CA GLY A 43 -0.61 6.76 -0.16
C GLY A 43 -0.97 5.36 -0.60
N ARG A 44 -0.81 4.40 0.31
CA ARG A 44 -1.26 3.03 0.10
C ARG A 44 -2.66 2.88 0.65
N GLY A 45 -3.56 2.35 -0.17
CA GLY A 45 -4.92 1.95 0.21
C GLY A 45 -5.11 0.44 0.09
N VAL A 46 -6.20 -0.05 0.66
CA VAL A 46 -6.65 -1.43 0.50
C VAL A 46 -8.12 -1.41 0.13
N GLY A 47 -8.46 -2.02 -1.01
CA GLY A 47 -9.84 -2.20 -1.48
C GLY A 47 -10.22 -3.68 -1.42
N GLY A 48 -11.01 -4.09 -0.41
CA GLY A 48 -11.16 -5.50 -0.09
C GLY A 48 -9.81 -6.08 0.34
N ASP A 49 -9.33 -7.13 -0.36
CA ASP A 49 -8.03 -7.75 -0.13
C ASP A 49 -6.94 -7.25 -1.10
N LYS A 50 -7.29 -6.31 -2.02
CA LYS A 50 -6.37 -5.77 -3.05
C LYS A 50 -5.70 -4.48 -2.57
N PRO A 51 -4.38 -4.46 -2.30
CA PRO A 51 -3.65 -3.24 -2.04
C PRO A 51 -3.45 -2.43 -3.33
N PHE A 52 -3.46 -1.10 -3.23
CA PHE A 52 -3.24 -0.19 -4.35
C PHE A 52 -2.50 1.07 -3.91
N LEU A 53 -1.87 1.75 -4.87
CA LEU A 53 -1.29 3.07 -4.69
C LEU A 53 -2.33 4.12 -5.10
N VAL A 54 -2.60 5.10 -4.24
CA VAL A 54 -3.43 6.26 -4.56
C VAL A 54 -2.59 7.53 -4.61
N VAL A 55 -2.86 8.37 -5.61
CA VAL A 55 -2.15 9.64 -5.83
C VAL A 55 -3.17 10.76 -5.85
N ASP A 56 -3.05 11.72 -4.93
CA ASP A 56 -3.79 12.99 -4.99
C ASP A 56 -2.98 14.01 -5.79
N THR A 57 -3.54 14.54 -6.86
CA THR A 57 -2.86 15.47 -7.76
C THR A 57 -3.02 16.95 -7.36
N GLY A 58 -3.58 17.24 -6.17
CA GLY A 58 -3.95 18.61 -5.82
C GLY A 58 -5.10 19.13 -6.71
N GLY A 59 -5.17 20.43 -6.96
CA GLY A 59 -6.12 21.02 -7.90
C GLY A 59 -5.53 21.09 -9.32
N PHE A 60 -6.16 20.42 -10.29
CA PHE A 60 -5.72 20.48 -11.68
C PHE A 60 -6.32 21.68 -12.41
N GLU A 61 -5.46 22.61 -12.85
CA GLU A 61 -5.81 23.73 -13.72
C GLU A 61 -5.08 23.61 -15.07
N PRO A 62 -5.72 23.01 -16.08
CA PRO A 62 -5.06 22.71 -17.37
C PRO A 62 -4.67 23.92 -18.19
N THR A 63 -5.20 25.10 -17.88
CA THR A 63 -4.99 26.36 -18.61
C THR A 63 -3.93 27.29 -18.00
N ALA A 64 -3.22 26.82 -16.96
CA ALA A 64 -2.18 27.62 -16.31
C ALA A 64 -0.96 27.82 -17.21
N GLU A 65 -0.70 29.07 -17.63
CA GLU A 65 0.37 29.39 -18.59
C GLU A 65 1.70 29.80 -17.95
N THR A 66 1.71 30.16 -16.67
CA THR A 66 2.89 30.73 -16.01
C THR A 66 3.15 30.18 -14.60
N GLY A 67 4.43 30.16 -14.20
CA GLY A 67 4.88 29.94 -12.84
C GLY A 67 4.61 28.55 -12.25
N ILE A 68 4.30 28.52 -10.97
CA ILE A 68 4.07 27.31 -10.16
C ILE A 68 2.91 26.46 -10.70
N MET A 69 1.84 27.09 -11.17
CA MET A 69 0.66 26.38 -11.69
C MET A 69 0.94 25.59 -12.97
N LYS A 70 1.85 26.07 -13.83
CA LYS A 70 2.28 25.33 -15.02
C LYS A 70 3.04 24.06 -14.63
N GLU A 71 3.90 24.15 -13.62
CA GLU A 71 4.62 22.97 -13.12
C GLU A 71 3.66 21.96 -12.47
N MET A 72 2.65 22.42 -11.70
CA MET A 72 1.59 21.58 -11.12
C MET A 72 0.80 20.86 -12.23
N ALA A 73 0.41 21.58 -13.28
CA ALA A 73 -0.28 20.99 -14.43
C ALA A 73 0.59 19.93 -15.11
N ARG A 74 1.87 20.22 -15.35
CA ARG A 74 2.85 19.27 -15.93
C ARG A 74 2.96 18.01 -15.08
N GLN A 75 3.04 18.17 -13.78
CA GLN A 75 3.13 17.08 -12.85
C GLN A 75 1.86 16.22 -12.86
N THR A 76 0.67 16.83 -12.86
CA THR A 76 -0.61 16.10 -12.96
C THR A 76 -0.67 15.28 -14.25
N LEU A 77 -0.20 15.81 -15.37
CA LEU A 77 -0.13 15.08 -16.63
C LEU A 77 0.78 13.85 -16.54
N LEU A 78 1.91 13.96 -15.88
CA LEU A 78 2.81 12.81 -15.64
C LEU A 78 2.12 11.73 -14.79
N ALA A 79 1.34 12.11 -13.77
CA ALA A 79 0.60 11.13 -12.97
C ALA A 79 -0.51 10.44 -13.80
N ILE A 80 -1.22 11.20 -14.64
CA ILE A 80 -2.22 10.65 -15.58
C ILE A 80 -1.57 9.63 -16.53
N ASP A 81 -0.40 9.95 -17.07
CA ASP A 81 0.33 9.04 -17.99
C ASP A 81 0.80 7.75 -17.30
N GLU A 82 1.05 7.79 -15.99
CA GLU A 82 1.52 6.66 -15.17
C GLU A 82 0.38 5.93 -14.44
N ALA A 83 -0.85 6.46 -14.48
CA ALA A 83 -2.01 5.85 -13.84
C ALA A 83 -2.40 4.52 -14.49
N ASP A 84 -2.79 3.55 -13.68
CA ASP A 84 -3.51 2.36 -14.16
C ASP A 84 -5.00 2.64 -14.28
N VAL A 85 -5.56 3.41 -13.32
CA VAL A 85 -6.93 3.90 -13.33
C VAL A 85 -6.96 5.35 -12.86
N ILE A 86 -7.79 6.16 -13.49
CA ILE A 86 -8.03 7.55 -13.10
C ILE A 86 -9.42 7.65 -12.48
N ILE A 87 -9.51 8.25 -11.30
CA ILE A 87 -10.80 8.66 -10.73
C ILE A 87 -10.93 10.17 -10.93
N PHE A 88 -11.83 10.55 -11.80
CA PHE A 88 -12.16 11.96 -12.02
C PHE A 88 -13.25 12.38 -11.04
N VAL A 89 -12.88 13.23 -10.09
CA VAL A 89 -13.75 13.69 -9.00
C VAL A 89 -14.36 15.03 -9.37
N VAL A 90 -15.68 15.11 -9.37
CA VAL A 90 -16.48 16.33 -9.62
C VAL A 90 -17.41 16.63 -8.45
N ASP A 91 -17.91 17.85 -8.36
CA ASP A 91 -18.74 18.32 -7.24
C ASP A 91 -20.24 18.25 -7.60
N GLY A 92 -20.98 17.32 -7.01
CA GLY A 92 -22.41 17.13 -7.25
C GLY A 92 -23.30 18.29 -6.80
N ARG A 93 -22.81 19.17 -5.93
CA ARG A 93 -23.58 20.35 -5.47
C ARG A 93 -23.51 21.52 -6.44
N HIS A 94 -22.42 21.61 -7.21
CA HIS A 94 -22.20 22.73 -8.12
C HIS A 94 -22.55 22.41 -9.57
N GLY A 95 -22.87 21.12 -9.88
CA GLY A 95 -23.07 20.68 -11.24
C GLY A 95 -21.80 20.71 -12.10
N VAL A 96 -21.96 20.49 -13.39
CA VAL A 96 -20.84 20.48 -14.36
C VAL A 96 -20.33 21.90 -14.59
N SER A 97 -19.03 22.09 -14.45
CA SER A 97 -18.36 23.37 -14.73
C SER A 97 -17.59 23.33 -16.05
N PRO A 98 -17.30 24.48 -16.68
CA PRO A 98 -16.45 24.55 -17.86
C PRO A 98 -15.05 23.94 -17.64
N GLN A 99 -14.50 24.04 -16.43
CA GLN A 99 -13.23 23.42 -16.07
C GLN A 99 -13.34 21.89 -16.06
N ASP A 100 -14.45 21.33 -15.59
CA ASP A 100 -14.70 19.89 -15.61
C ASP A 100 -14.73 19.36 -17.05
N GLN A 101 -15.32 20.11 -17.99
CA GLN A 101 -15.33 19.76 -19.42
C GLN A 101 -13.93 19.78 -20.03
N VAL A 102 -13.09 20.77 -19.69
CA VAL A 102 -11.69 20.85 -20.16
C VAL A 102 -10.90 19.66 -19.64
N ILE A 103 -11.06 19.32 -18.37
CA ILE A 103 -10.40 18.14 -17.76
C ILE A 103 -10.90 16.86 -18.43
N ALA A 104 -12.22 16.68 -18.57
CA ALA A 104 -12.82 15.50 -19.22
C ALA A 104 -12.31 15.29 -20.65
N ASN A 105 -12.22 16.38 -21.45
CA ASN A 105 -11.65 16.36 -22.79
C ASN A 105 -10.19 15.86 -22.79
N ARG A 106 -9.40 16.23 -21.78
CA ARG A 106 -8.02 15.80 -21.64
C ARG A 106 -7.94 14.33 -21.23
N LEU A 107 -8.78 13.89 -20.29
CA LEU A 107 -8.82 12.52 -19.81
C LEU A 107 -9.25 11.55 -20.92
N ARG A 108 -10.20 11.90 -21.78
CA ARG A 108 -10.59 11.10 -22.94
C ARG A 108 -9.43 10.84 -23.92
N ARG A 109 -8.47 11.79 -24.00
CA ARG A 109 -7.28 11.66 -24.87
C ARG A 109 -6.15 10.83 -24.22
N SER A 110 -6.19 10.58 -22.93
CA SER A 110 -5.14 9.85 -22.21
C SER A 110 -5.13 8.34 -22.49
N GLN A 111 -6.23 7.80 -23.08
CA GLN A 111 -6.42 6.37 -23.31
C GLN A 111 -6.32 5.50 -22.03
N ARG A 112 -6.43 6.11 -20.86
CA ARG A 112 -6.45 5.43 -19.57
C ARG A 112 -7.89 5.16 -19.13
N PRO A 113 -8.17 4.07 -18.42
CA PRO A 113 -9.47 3.85 -17.80
C PRO A 113 -9.80 5.02 -16.84
N VAL A 114 -10.98 5.61 -17.04
CA VAL A 114 -11.45 6.74 -16.21
C VAL A 114 -12.78 6.36 -15.58
N LEU A 115 -12.89 6.52 -14.27
CA LEU A 115 -14.13 6.44 -13.51
C LEU A 115 -14.55 7.85 -13.08
N LEU A 116 -15.77 8.23 -13.39
CA LEU A 116 -16.34 9.52 -13.05
C LEU A 116 -17.02 9.45 -11.67
N ALA A 117 -16.46 10.11 -10.67
CA ALA A 117 -16.97 10.15 -9.30
C ALA A 117 -17.62 11.50 -8.99
N VAL A 118 -18.93 11.50 -8.85
CA VAL A 118 -19.72 12.68 -8.42
C VAL A 118 -19.74 12.72 -6.90
N ASN A 119 -18.95 13.61 -6.32
CA ASN A 119 -18.76 13.72 -4.88
C ASN A 119 -19.72 14.76 -4.24
N LYS A 120 -19.85 14.69 -2.92
CA LYS A 120 -20.72 15.55 -2.09
C LYS A 120 -22.21 15.33 -2.36
N THR A 121 -22.61 14.10 -2.67
CA THR A 121 -24.00 13.73 -2.97
C THR A 121 -24.82 13.36 -1.72
N GLU A 122 -24.29 13.57 -0.52
CA GLU A 122 -25.00 13.30 0.73
C GLU A 122 -26.29 14.12 0.83
N GLY A 123 -27.39 13.45 1.14
CA GLY A 123 -28.72 14.04 1.24
C GLY A 123 -29.41 14.35 -0.09
N MET A 124 -28.80 13.99 -1.22
CA MET A 124 -29.37 14.22 -2.56
C MET A 124 -29.91 12.92 -3.17
N GLN A 125 -30.82 13.06 -4.14
CA GLN A 125 -31.26 11.91 -4.95
C GLN A 125 -30.19 11.59 -5.99
N ARG A 126 -29.42 10.50 -5.72
CA ARG A 126 -28.22 10.12 -6.48
C ARG A 126 -28.46 10.06 -7.99
N ALA A 127 -29.55 9.43 -8.43
CA ALA A 127 -29.88 9.29 -9.84
C ALA A 127 -30.09 10.65 -10.54
N VAL A 128 -30.69 11.61 -9.86
CA VAL A 128 -30.95 12.96 -10.40
C VAL A 128 -29.66 13.74 -10.53
N VAL A 129 -28.84 13.75 -9.46
CA VAL A 129 -27.57 14.48 -9.43
C VAL A 129 -26.57 13.93 -10.44
N SER A 130 -26.53 12.61 -10.63
CA SER A 130 -25.60 11.97 -11.58
C SER A 130 -25.97 12.24 -13.03
N ALA A 131 -27.26 12.49 -13.35
CA ALA A 131 -27.74 12.59 -14.72
C ALA A 131 -27.05 13.71 -15.53
N GLU A 132 -26.78 14.86 -14.92
CA GLU A 132 -26.09 15.98 -15.56
C GLU A 132 -24.65 15.61 -15.99
N PHE A 133 -23.96 14.78 -15.20
CA PHE A 133 -22.57 14.48 -15.43
C PHE A 133 -22.31 13.49 -16.59
N HIS A 134 -23.34 12.87 -17.16
CA HIS A 134 -23.22 12.09 -18.39
C HIS A 134 -22.74 12.94 -19.59
N GLU A 135 -22.96 14.25 -19.58
CA GLU A 135 -22.47 15.15 -20.63
C GLU A 135 -20.93 15.18 -20.73
N LEU A 136 -20.22 14.81 -19.66
CA LEU A 136 -18.75 14.70 -19.66
C LEU A 136 -18.24 13.55 -20.54
N GLY A 137 -19.09 12.57 -20.93
CA GLY A 137 -18.74 11.49 -21.84
C GLY A 137 -17.61 10.57 -21.36
N LEU A 138 -17.59 10.26 -20.05
CA LEU A 138 -16.60 9.40 -19.39
C LEU A 138 -17.21 8.13 -18.77
N GLY A 139 -18.35 7.68 -19.31
CA GLY A 139 -19.10 6.54 -18.77
C GLY A 139 -20.12 6.94 -17.71
N ASP A 140 -20.62 5.95 -16.95
CA ASP A 140 -21.65 6.16 -15.95
C ASP A 140 -21.10 6.86 -14.71
N PRO A 141 -21.68 8.01 -14.29
CA PRO A 141 -21.23 8.72 -13.11
C PRO A 141 -21.56 7.96 -11.82
N LEU A 142 -20.58 7.78 -10.95
CA LEU A 142 -20.72 7.14 -9.65
C LEU A 142 -20.92 8.18 -8.55
N SER A 143 -22.08 8.18 -7.91
CA SER A 143 -22.37 9.09 -6.79
C SER A 143 -21.70 8.63 -5.50
N ILE A 144 -20.86 9.51 -4.92
CA ILE A 144 -20.14 9.25 -3.69
C ILE A 144 -20.28 10.39 -2.67
N SER A 145 -20.02 10.08 -1.41
CA SER A 145 -19.71 11.06 -0.38
C SER A 145 -18.38 10.73 0.28
N SER A 146 -17.33 11.44 -0.10
CA SER A 146 -15.99 11.25 0.47
C SER A 146 -15.96 11.55 1.98
N ALA A 147 -16.81 12.50 2.45
CA ALA A 147 -16.88 12.85 3.86
C ALA A 147 -17.53 11.75 4.71
N HIS A 148 -18.58 11.10 4.20
CA HIS A 148 -19.33 10.08 4.93
C HIS A 148 -18.93 8.64 4.53
N GLY A 149 -18.26 8.45 3.40
CA GLY A 149 -17.80 7.14 2.91
C GLY A 149 -18.82 6.39 2.06
N GLU A 150 -19.95 7.02 1.76
CA GLU A 150 -20.99 6.40 0.94
C GLU A 150 -20.54 6.24 -0.52
N GLY A 151 -20.74 5.07 -1.13
CA GLY A 151 -20.36 4.75 -2.50
C GLY A 151 -18.83 4.64 -2.76
N VAL A 152 -17.99 4.95 -1.76
CA VAL A 152 -16.52 4.92 -1.92
C VAL A 152 -16.01 3.49 -2.07
N ARG A 153 -16.61 2.54 -1.37
CA ARG A 153 -16.24 1.13 -1.47
C ARG A 153 -16.52 0.60 -2.88
N ASP A 154 -17.71 0.84 -3.41
CA ASP A 154 -18.13 0.38 -4.73
C ASP A 154 -17.25 0.99 -5.82
N LEU A 155 -16.90 2.29 -5.69
CA LEU A 155 -15.97 2.98 -6.60
C LEU A 155 -14.59 2.30 -6.63
N ILE A 156 -14.05 1.91 -5.50
CA ILE A 156 -12.73 1.26 -5.41
C ILE A 156 -12.79 -0.20 -5.89
N GLU A 157 -13.84 -0.94 -5.56
CA GLU A 157 -14.05 -2.29 -6.07
C GLU A 157 -14.10 -2.29 -7.60
N LEU A 158 -14.83 -1.34 -8.19
CA LEU A 158 -14.88 -1.17 -9.66
C LEU A 158 -13.52 -0.75 -10.24
N ALA A 159 -12.79 0.15 -9.56
CA ALA A 159 -11.46 0.57 -10.01
C ALA A 159 -10.45 -0.58 -10.01
N LEU A 160 -10.60 -1.54 -9.09
CA LEU A 160 -9.69 -2.67 -8.92
C LEU A 160 -10.17 -3.96 -9.61
N GLU A 161 -11.36 -3.97 -10.20
CA GLU A 161 -11.92 -5.13 -10.91
C GLU A 161 -10.99 -5.70 -12.00
N PRO A 162 -10.32 -4.86 -12.85
CA PRO A 162 -9.44 -5.37 -13.91
C PRO A 162 -8.13 -6.00 -13.39
N PHE A 163 -7.83 -5.88 -12.10
CA PHE A 163 -6.58 -6.37 -11.53
C PHE A 163 -6.78 -7.69 -10.80
N ALA A 164 -5.86 -8.62 -11.02
CA ALA A 164 -5.86 -9.91 -10.34
C ALA A 164 -5.73 -9.74 -8.82
N GLU A 165 -6.29 -10.67 -8.07
CA GLU A 165 -6.02 -10.76 -6.65
C GLU A 165 -4.53 -11.02 -6.41
N PRO A 166 -3.91 -10.44 -5.37
CA PRO A 166 -2.55 -10.75 -5.04
C PRO A 166 -2.47 -12.26 -4.72
N GLU A 167 -1.61 -12.96 -5.44
CA GLU A 167 -1.31 -14.35 -5.06
C GLU A 167 -0.79 -14.35 -3.62
N PRO A 168 -1.27 -15.29 -2.77
CA PRO A 168 -0.72 -15.43 -1.43
C PRO A 168 0.80 -15.61 -1.57
N GLU A 169 1.56 -14.80 -0.83
CA GLU A 169 3.02 -14.90 -0.83
C GLU A 169 3.39 -16.36 -0.53
N ALA A 170 4.00 -17.00 -1.52
CA ALA A 170 4.51 -18.38 -1.33
C ALA A 170 5.44 -18.39 -0.10
N PRO A 171 5.40 -19.45 0.73
CA PRO A 171 6.28 -19.53 1.88
C PRO A 171 7.73 -19.36 1.41
N PHE A 172 8.45 -18.44 2.06
CA PHE A 172 9.84 -18.11 1.75
C PHE A 172 10.67 -19.38 1.60
N ASN A 173 11.30 -19.53 0.44
CA ASN A 173 12.30 -20.56 0.18
C ASN A 173 13.69 -19.88 0.20
N ASP A 174 14.67 -20.47 0.90
CA ASP A 174 16.04 -19.95 0.95
C ASP A 174 16.72 -19.85 -0.45
N GLN A 175 16.10 -20.43 -1.48
CA GLN A 175 16.54 -20.38 -2.88
C GLN A 175 15.97 -19.20 -3.67
N ASP A 176 15.05 -18.43 -3.10
CA ASP A 176 14.47 -17.29 -3.80
C ASP A 176 15.49 -16.16 -3.95
N ALA A 177 15.67 -15.69 -5.20
CA ALA A 177 16.58 -14.60 -5.50
C ALA A 177 16.09 -13.28 -4.86
N PRO A 178 16.94 -12.58 -4.07
CA PRO A 178 16.57 -11.30 -3.49
C PRO A 178 16.13 -10.29 -4.56
N LYS A 179 14.98 -9.68 -4.36
CA LYS A 179 14.49 -8.56 -5.18
C LYS A 179 15.09 -7.26 -4.67
N ILE A 180 15.82 -6.56 -5.53
CA ILE A 180 16.56 -5.33 -5.19
C ILE A 180 15.99 -4.15 -5.97
N ALA A 181 15.56 -3.09 -5.29
CA ALA A 181 15.27 -1.80 -5.91
C ALA A 181 16.46 -0.86 -5.76
N ILE A 182 16.89 -0.21 -6.85
CA ILE A 182 17.92 0.83 -6.85
C ILE A 182 17.22 2.18 -7.01
N VAL A 183 17.15 2.94 -5.93
CA VAL A 183 16.37 4.17 -5.84
C VAL A 183 17.22 5.38 -5.46
N GLY A 184 16.71 6.57 -5.70
CA GLY A 184 17.39 7.82 -5.43
C GLY A 184 17.00 8.89 -6.45
N ARG A 185 17.44 10.11 -6.23
CA ARG A 185 17.16 11.27 -7.12
C ARG A 185 17.68 11.08 -8.56
N PRO A 186 17.23 11.87 -9.52
CA PRO A 186 17.86 11.95 -10.84
C PRO A 186 19.35 12.27 -10.71
N ASN A 187 20.17 11.77 -11.64
CA ASN A 187 21.61 12.06 -11.79
C ASN A 187 22.52 11.64 -10.61
N VAL A 188 22.04 10.96 -9.58
CA VAL A 188 22.88 10.42 -8.48
C VAL A 188 23.77 9.25 -8.94
N GLY A 189 23.53 8.72 -10.15
CA GLY A 189 24.30 7.63 -10.74
C GLY A 189 23.70 6.23 -10.61
N LYS A 190 22.36 6.12 -10.47
CA LYS A 190 21.64 4.83 -10.48
C LYS A 190 21.94 4.00 -11.72
N SER A 191 21.73 4.57 -12.90
CA SER A 191 22.01 3.90 -14.18
C SER A 191 23.49 3.52 -14.34
N THR A 192 24.40 4.35 -13.83
CA THR A 192 25.83 4.04 -13.81
C THR A 192 26.13 2.85 -12.89
N LEU A 193 25.48 2.82 -11.72
CA LEU A 193 25.61 1.70 -10.78
C LEU A 193 25.08 0.39 -11.39
N VAL A 194 23.86 0.42 -11.95
CA VAL A 194 23.30 -0.76 -12.63
C VAL A 194 24.22 -1.23 -13.76
N ASN A 195 24.72 -0.31 -14.60
CA ASN A 195 25.65 -0.64 -15.68
C ASN A 195 27.00 -1.22 -15.18
N ALA A 196 27.51 -0.71 -14.06
CA ALA A 196 28.73 -1.23 -13.44
C ALA A 196 28.53 -2.68 -12.96
N LEU A 197 27.36 -2.98 -12.41
CA LEU A 197 26.97 -4.33 -11.98
C LEU A 197 26.83 -5.28 -13.18
N LEU A 198 26.15 -4.83 -14.24
CA LEU A 198 25.95 -5.60 -15.47
C LEU A 198 27.24 -5.85 -16.25
N GLY A 199 28.22 -4.94 -16.17
CA GLY A 199 29.50 -5.04 -16.88
C GLY A 199 30.53 -5.96 -16.19
N GLU A 200 30.29 -6.41 -14.98
CA GLU A 200 31.19 -7.30 -14.22
C GLU A 200 30.75 -8.78 -14.27
N GLU A 201 29.52 -9.08 -14.71
CA GLU A 201 28.90 -10.39 -14.49
C GLU A 201 28.01 -10.84 -15.64
N ARG A 202 27.69 -12.14 -15.70
CA ARG A 202 26.78 -12.70 -16.70
C ARG A 202 25.36 -12.24 -16.44
N VAL A 203 24.83 -11.41 -17.33
CA VAL A 203 23.43 -11.00 -17.33
C VAL A 203 22.65 -11.89 -18.27
N ILE A 204 21.71 -12.62 -17.74
CA ILE A 204 20.70 -13.32 -18.52
C ILE A 204 19.45 -12.43 -18.50
N ALA A 205 19.31 -11.56 -19.48
CA ALA A 205 18.06 -10.82 -19.68
C ALA A 205 17.04 -11.76 -20.31
N PHE A 206 16.12 -12.27 -19.54
CA PHE A 206 14.91 -12.90 -20.08
C PHE A 206 13.91 -11.82 -20.46
N ASP A 207 13.68 -11.64 -21.76
CA ASP A 207 12.46 -11.01 -22.26
C ASP A 207 11.38 -12.08 -22.29
N GLU A 208 10.51 -12.16 -21.30
CA GLU A 208 9.22 -12.82 -21.50
C GLU A 208 8.32 -11.85 -22.26
N PRO A 209 8.04 -12.10 -23.56
CA PRO A 209 7.11 -11.28 -24.32
C PRO A 209 5.70 -11.64 -23.89
N GLY A 210 5.02 -10.74 -23.21
CA GLY A 210 3.59 -10.94 -22.96
C GLY A 210 2.91 -10.02 -21.95
N THR A 211 3.63 -9.32 -21.10
CA THR A 211 3.00 -8.49 -20.06
C THR A 211 3.52 -7.05 -20.12
N THR A 212 2.78 -6.20 -20.80
CA THR A 212 3.02 -4.75 -20.88
C THR A 212 2.83 -4.01 -19.55
N ARG A 213 2.61 -4.73 -18.45
CA ARG A 213 2.31 -4.20 -17.11
C ARG A 213 3.29 -4.60 -16.01
N ASP A 214 4.18 -5.59 -16.25
CA ASP A 214 5.11 -6.04 -15.22
C ASP A 214 6.33 -5.13 -15.11
N SER A 215 6.82 -4.97 -13.87
CA SER A 215 8.10 -4.30 -13.61
C SER A 215 9.19 -4.97 -14.42
N ILE A 216 9.97 -4.17 -15.16
CA ILE A 216 11.12 -4.71 -15.89
C ILE A 216 12.13 -5.16 -14.83
N THR A 217 12.13 -6.44 -14.54
CA THR A 217 13.12 -7.06 -13.68
C THR A 217 14.29 -7.55 -14.52
N MET A 218 15.50 -7.41 -13.99
CA MET A 218 16.73 -7.97 -14.58
C MET A 218 17.32 -8.99 -13.63
N ASP A 219 17.54 -10.19 -14.12
CA ASP A 219 18.27 -11.21 -13.36
C ASP A 219 19.76 -10.92 -13.41
N LEU A 220 20.39 -10.90 -12.25
CA LEU A 220 21.81 -10.69 -12.05
C LEU A 220 22.38 -11.90 -11.31
N GLU A 221 23.40 -12.53 -11.86
CA GLU A 221 24.18 -13.56 -11.16
C GLU A 221 25.50 -12.97 -10.69
N ARG A 222 25.79 -13.09 -9.38
CA ARG A 222 27.02 -12.61 -8.76
C ARG A 222 27.58 -13.62 -7.78
N ASN A 223 28.84 -14.05 -7.99
CA ASN A 223 29.49 -15.04 -7.12
C ASN A 223 28.64 -16.29 -6.88
N GLY A 224 27.93 -16.77 -7.92
CA GLY A 224 27.03 -17.92 -7.82
C GLY A 224 25.71 -17.68 -7.06
N LYS A 225 25.37 -16.42 -6.78
CA LYS A 225 24.09 -16.01 -6.22
C LYS A 225 23.25 -15.26 -7.24
N HIS A 226 21.96 -15.55 -7.26
CA HIS A 226 20.99 -14.89 -8.14
C HIS A 226 20.31 -13.73 -7.41
N TYR A 227 20.10 -12.63 -8.12
CA TYR A 227 19.39 -11.44 -7.66
C TYR A 227 18.43 -10.97 -8.75
N LYS A 228 17.33 -10.34 -8.37
CA LYS A 228 16.41 -9.67 -9.28
C LYS A 228 16.45 -8.17 -9.05
N ILE A 229 16.89 -7.40 -10.03
CA ILE A 229 16.90 -5.93 -9.95
C ILE A 229 15.60 -5.41 -10.56
N ILE A 230 14.83 -4.66 -9.77
CA ILE A 230 13.52 -4.12 -10.14
C ILE A 230 13.70 -2.73 -10.78
N ASP A 231 12.83 -2.41 -11.75
CA ASP A 231 12.72 -1.12 -12.45
C ASP A 231 14.03 -0.65 -13.10
N THR A 232 14.47 -1.43 -14.07
CA THR A 232 15.62 -1.09 -14.90
C THR A 232 15.22 -0.34 -16.20
N ALA A 233 13.99 0.18 -16.30
CA ALA A 233 13.47 0.81 -17.51
C ALA A 233 14.33 1.98 -18.03
N GLY A 234 15.01 2.69 -17.12
CA GLY A 234 15.99 3.72 -17.48
C GLY A 234 17.28 3.20 -18.12
N VAL A 235 17.59 1.90 -18.00
CA VAL A 235 18.87 1.32 -18.41
C VAL A 235 18.82 0.68 -19.81
N ARG A 236 17.64 0.19 -20.25
CA ARG A 236 17.48 -0.56 -21.52
C ARG A 236 17.59 0.27 -22.81
N LYS A 237 17.51 1.59 -22.78
CA LYS A 237 17.59 2.43 -23.99
C LYS A 237 19.03 2.71 -24.43
N ARG A 238 19.87 1.67 -24.52
CA ARG A 238 21.16 1.73 -25.23
C ARG A 238 20.97 1.46 -26.72
N GLY A 239 20.44 2.44 -27.45
CA GLY A 239 20.39 2.37 -28.89
C GLY A 239 19.64 3.57 -29.42
N LYS A 240 20.36 4.68 -29.70
CA LYS A 240 19.84 5.91 -30.33
C LYS A 240 18.80 6.66 -29.47
N VAL A 241 19.25 7.54 -28.65
CA VAL A 241 18.82 8.89 -28.31
C VAL A 241 19.46 9.24 -26.96
N PHE A 242 20.61 9.85 -27.01
CA PHE A 242 21.21 10.65 -25.93
C PHE A 242 20.36 11.91 -25.83
N GLU A 243 19.34 11.97 -25.02
CA GLU A 243 18.63 13.19 -24.56
C GLU A 243 17.17 12.92 -24.16
N ALA A 244 16.79 11.70 -23.80
CA ALA A 244 15.58 11.56 -23.01
C ALA A 244 15.96 11.90 -21.55
N ILE A 245 15.67 13.12 -21.12
CA ILE A 245 15.63 13.55 -19.73
C ILE A 245 15.12 12.36 -18.91
N GLU A 246 15.96 11.85 -18.01
CA GLU A 246 15.58 10.80 -17.07
C GLU A 246 14.37 11.32 -16.29
N LYS A 247 13.15 11.06 -16.80
CA LYS A 247 11.92 11.49 -16.15
C LYS A 247 11.87 10.73 -14.82
N PHE A 248 12.18 11.41 -13.75
CA PHE A 248 12.06 10.86 -12.42
C PHE A 248 10.57 10.61 -12.16
N SER A 249 10.18 9.35 -12.10
CA SER A 249 8.85 8.93 -11.72
C SER A 249 8.84 8.55 -10.25
N VAL A 250 8.15 9.33 -9.46
CA VAL A 250 7.91 9.02 -8.03
C VAL A 250 7.09 7.75 -7.91
N ILE A 251 6.08 7.60 -8.76
CA ILE A 251 5.19 6.42 -8.78
C ILE A 251 6.01 5.14 -9.00
N LYS A 252 6.89 5.12 -10.00
CA LYS A 252 7.77 3.97 -10.27
C LYS A 252 8.74 3.69 -9.14
N THR A 253 9.29 4.74 -8.52
CA THR A 253 10.17 4.58 -7.36
C THR A 253 9.43 3.94 -6.19
N ILE A 254 8.21 4.39 -5.91
CA ILE A 254 7.34 3.81 -4.87
C ILE A 254 7.00 2.35 -5.20
N GLN A 255 6.60 2.06 -6.42
CA GLN A 255 6.28 0.69 -6.87
C GLN A 255 7.50 -0.23 -6.75
N ALA A 256 8.69 0.23 -7.16
CA ALA A 256 9.92 -0.54 -7.03
C ALA A 256 10.27 -0.85 -5.57
N ILE A 257 10.12 0.12 -4.66
CA ILE A 257 10.33 -0.08 -3.22
C ILE A 257 9.33 -1.10 -2.67
N GLU A 258 8.05 -0.99 -3.02
CA GLU A 258 7.00 -1.90 -2.55
C GLU A 258 7.21 -3.36 -2.99
N GLU A 259 7.76 -3.57 -4.17
CA GLU A 259 8.03 -4.92 -4.71
C GLU A 259 9.35 -5.52 -4.20
N ALA A 260 10.30 -4.68 -3.79
CA ALA A 260 11.63 -5.11 -3.38
C ALA A 260 11.64 -5.79 -2.00
N ASN A 261 12.64 -6.65 -1.80
CA ASN A 261 13.03 -7.11 -0.47
C ASN A 261 14.06 -6.15 0.16
N VAL A 262 14.98 -5.65 -0.66
CA VAL A 262 16.05 -4.73 -0.25
C VAL A 262 16.06 -3.51 -1.17
N ALA A 263 16.06 -2.32 -0.61
CA ALA A 263 16.27 -1.09 -1.35
C ALA A 263 17.73 -0.62 -1.20
N ILE A 264 18.37 -0.27 -2.31
CA ILE A 264 19.63 0.46 -2.33
C ILE A 264 19.33 1.92 -2.60
N LEU A 265 19.45 2.76 -1.58
CA LEU A 265 19.31 4.21 -1.73
C LEU A 265 20.64 4.80 -2.20
N VAL A 266 20.66 5.33 -3.42
CA VAL A 266 21.85 5.97 -4.00
C VAL A 266 21.78 7.48 -3.78
N VAL A 267 22.81 8.02 -3.15
CA VAL A 267 22.94 9.45 -2.83
C VAL A 267 24.19 10.02 -3.49
N ASP A 268 24.13 11.24 -3.99
CA ASP A 268 25.26 11.93 -4.60
C ASP A 268 26.13 12.62 -3.55
N ALA A 269 27.36 12.13 -3.38
CA ALA A 269 28.29 12.70 -2.42
C ALA A 269 28.71 14.16 -2.77
N LYS A 270 28.66 14.56 -4.04
CA LYS A 270 29.02 15.91 -4.46
C LYS A 270 27.98 16.95 -4.04
N GLU A 271 26.71 16.57 -4.12
CA GLU A 271 25.59 17.44 -3.75
C GLU A 271 25.25 17.36 -2.25
N GLY A 272 25.66 16.26 -1.58
CA GLY A 272 25.33 15.99 -0.19
C GLY A 272 23.92 15.44 0.00
N ILE A 273 23.52 15.29 1.26
CA ILE A 273 22.21 14.74 1.63
C ILE A 273 21.13 15.82 1.51
N THR A 274 20.15 15.61 0.64
CA THR A 274 19.01 16.51 0.48
C THR A 274 17.78 16.04 1.25
N GLU A 275 16.79 16.91 1.39
CA GLU A 275 15.50 16.55 1.99
C GLU A 275 14.81 15.43 1.19
N GLN A 276 14.92 15.45 -0.13
CA GLN A 276 14.36 14.41 -0.98
C GLN A 276 14.99 13.04 -0.72
N ASP A 277 16.32 12.96 -0.49
CA ASP A 277 16.98 11.70 -0.13
C ASP A 277 16.45 11.18 1.22
N ALA A 278 16.28 12.08 2.20
CA ALA A 278 15.74 11.74 3.52
C ALA A 278 14.28 11.23 3.43
N HIS A 279 13.47 11.81 2.54
CA HIS A 279 12.08 11.37 2.35
C HIS A 279 11.98 9.99 1.67
N VAL A 280 12.82 9.74 0.64
CA VAL A 280 12.88 8.39 0.04
C VAL A 280 13.33 7.37 1.09
N ALA A 281 14.31 7.71 1.92
CA ALA A 281 14.77 6.86 3.03
C ALA A 281 13.65 6.60 4.04
N ALA A 282 12.89 7.62 4.43
CA ALA A 282 11.74 7.49 5.34
C ALA A 282 10.66 6.59 4.74
N TYR A 283 10.36 6.75 3.45
CA TYR A 283 9.39 5.88 2.77
C TYR A 283 9.82 4.40 2.76
N ILE A 284 11.12 4.12 2.49
CA ILE A 284 11.66 2.75 2.57
C ILE A 284 11.49 2.17 3.98
N LEU A 285 11.73 2.99 5.02
CA LEU A 285 11.52 2.59 6.40
C LEU A 285 10.05 2.31 6.72
N GLU A 286 9.16 3.18 6.24
CA GLU A 286 7.71 3.03 6.41
C GLU A 286 7.14 1.81 5.71
N THR A 287 7.63 1.46 4.52
CA THR A 287 7.25 0.21 3.84
C THR A 287 7.83 -1.02 4.53
N GLY A 288 8.83 -0.82 5.37
CA GLY A 288 9.48 -1.90 6.12
C GLY A 288 10.53 -2.67 5.31
N ARG A 289 10.92 -2.16 4.14
CA ARG A 289 11.93 -2.84 3.31
C ARG A 289 13.31 -2.72 3.93
N ALA A 290 14.14 -3.74 3.72
CA ALA A 290 15.53 -3.67 4.11
C ALA A 290 16.25 -2.58 3.29
N LEU A 291 17.20 -1.88 3.90
CA LEU A 291 17.85 -0.71 3.33
C LEU A 291 19.36 -0.78 3.44
N VAL A 292 20.04 -0.50 2.32
CA VAL A 292 21.47 -0.22 2.24
C VAL A 292 21.65 1.13 1.57
N VAL A 293 22.50 2.01 2.11
CA VAL A 293 22.74 3.35 1.56
C VAL A 293 24.05 3.38 0.82
N ALA A 294 24.02 3.80 -0.45
CA ALA A 294 25.20 3.94 -1.31
C ALA A 294 25.51 5.43 -1.56
N ILE A 295 26.54 5.95 -0.91
CA ILE A 295 27.03 7.31 -1.11
C ILE A 295 27.96 7.28 -2.32
N ASN A 296 27.42 7.63 -3.48
CA ASN A 296 28.10 7.53 -4.78
C ASN A 296 28.90 8.78 -5.14
N LYS A 297 29.78 8.67 -6.14
CA LYS A 297 30.72 9.72 -6.62
C LYS A 297 31.75 10.12 -5.57
N TRP A 298 32.11 9.18 -4.68
CA TRP A 298 33.04 9.38 -3.58
C TRP A 298 34.47 9.65 -4.03
N ASP A 299 34.84 9.24 -5.25
CA ASP A 299 36.17 9.30 -5.82
C ASP A 299 36.61 10.72 -6.23
N GLY A 300 35.73 11.69 -6.30
CA GLY A 300 36.03 13.06 -6.72
C GLY A 300 36.02 14.08 -5.58
N LEU A 301 36.12 13.62 -4.31
CA LEU A 301 36.00 14.47 -3.13
C LEU A 301 37.33 14.61 -2.39
N ASP A 302 37.60 15.83 -1.90
CA ASP A 302 38.63 16.11 -0.89
C ASP A 302 38.21 15.62 0.50
N ASP A 303 39.15 15.63 1.44
CA ASP A 303 38.91 15.09 2.79
C ASP A 303 37.94 15.99 3.57
N ASP A 304 37.97 17.30 3.43
CA ASP A 304 37.04 18.23 4.07
C ASP A 304 35.59 17.95 3.65
N LYS A 305 35.38 17.72 2.36
CA LYS A 305 34.07 17.39 1.81
C LYS A 305 33.57 16.00 2.30
N ARG A 306 34.48 15.01 2.38
CA ARG A 306 34.17 13.68 2.93
C ARG A 306 33.72 13.77 4.36
N ASP A 307 34.39 14.53 5.19
CA ASP A 307 34.02 14.68 6.61
C ASP A 307 32.76 15.53 6.79
N TRP A 308 32.53 16.50 5.92
CA TRP A 308 31.28 17.23 5.88
C TRP A 308 30.09 16.29 5.57
N ILE A 309 30.22 15.39 4.59
CA ILE A 309 29.14 14.43 4.23
C ILE A 309 28.86 13.47 5.37
N LYS A 310 29.87 12.94 6.07
CA LYS A 310 29.68 12.08 7.24
C LYS A 310 28.85 12.80 8.31
N ARG A 311 29.15 14.06 8.59
CA ARG A 311 28.37 14.89 9.52
C ARG A 311 26.95 15.13 9.06
N GLU A 312 26.73 15.33 7.75
CA GLU A 312 25.39 15.47 7.15
C GLU A 312 24.58 14.17 7.27
N ILE A 313 25.21 13.00 7.08
CA ILE A 313 24.57 11.69 7.29
C ILE A 313 24.09 11.58 8.73
N ASP A 314 24.97 11.82 9.68
CA ASP A 314 24.65 11.74 11.12
C ASP A 314 23.52 12.71 11.51
N ARG A 315 23.45 13.88 10.87
CA ARG A 315 22.45 14.90 11.15
C ARG A 315 21.10 14.60 10.52
N LYS A 316 21.08 14.19 9.22
CA LYS A 316 19.82 14.08 8.43
C LYS A 316 19.27 12.67 8.34
N LEU A 317 20.11 11.66 8.51
CA LEU A 317 19.74 10.25 8.39
C LEU A 317 19.91 9.47 9.70
N GLN A 318 19.90 10.15 10.84
CA GLN A 318 20.03 9.56 12.17
C GLN A 318 18.99 8.45 12.45
N PHE A 319 17.82 8.55 11.83
CA PHE A 319 16.76 7.56 11.97
C PHE A 319 17.04 6.23 11.26
N LEU A 320 18.14 6.16 10.47
CA LEU A 320 18.61 4.95 9.78
C LEU A 320 19.75 4.26 10.53
N ASP A 321 19.73 4.25 11.85
CA ASP A 321 20.76 3.66 12.73
C ASP A 321 21.00 2.14 12.47
N PHE A 322 20.05 1.47 11.83
CA PHE A 322 20.13 0.05 11.46
C PHE A 322 20.75 -0.18 10.07
N ALA A 323 20.74 0.82 9.19
CA ALA A 323 21.22 0.71 7.81
C ALA A 323 22.76 0.81 7.73
N LYS A 324 23.35 0.15 6.76
CA LYS A 324 24.78 0.32 6.44
C LYS A 324 24.98 1.34 5.35
N PHE A 325 25.99 2.19 5.54
CA PHE A 325 26.39 3.21 4.59
C PHE A 325 27.68 2.77 3.90
N HIS A 326 27.67 2.80 2.55
CA HIS A 326 28.81 2.47 1.70
C HIS A 326 29.23 3.66 0.87
N TYR A 327 30.51 3.99 0.91
CA TYR A 327 31.09 5.04 0.10
C TYR A 327 31.64 4.42 -1.19
N ILE A 328 30.95 4.69 -2.32
CA ILE A 328 31.21 4.02 -3.59
C ILE A 328 31.57 4.97 -4.72
N SER A 329 32.19 4.44 -5.75
CA SER A 329 32.25 5.04 -7.07
C SER A 329 31.70 4.06 -8.11
N ALA A 330 30.46 4.27 -8.52
CA ALA A 330 29.86 3.45 -9.56
C ALA A 330 30.62 3.54 -10.88
N LEU A 331 31.18 4.73 -11.21
CA LEU A 331 31.96 4.94 -12.41
C LEU A 331 33.30 4.15 -12.41
N ARG A 332 33.97 4.10 -11.26
CA ARG A 332 35.26 3.41 -11.09
C ARG A 332 35.09 1.99 -10.51
N LYS A 333 33.87 1.53 -10.32
CA LYS A 333 33.52 0.22 -9.77
C LYS A 333 34.15 -0.08 -8.40
N LYS A 334 34.34 0.96 -7.57
CA LYS A 334 34.91 0.82 -6.21
C LYS A 334 33.81 0.71 -5.16
N GLY A 335 33.99 -0.20 -4.16
CA GLY A 335 33.07 -0.39 -3.03
C GLY A 335 31.81 -1.21 -3.35
N LEU A 336 31.73 -1.81 -4.55
CA LEU A 336 30.57 -2.61 -4.97
C LEU A 336 30.51 -3.98 -4.28
N PRO A 337 31.63 -4.71 -4.04
CA PRO A 337 31.60 -5.98 -3.32
C PRO A 337 31.04 -5.85 -1.91
N GLU A 338 31.49 -4.83 -1.17
CA GLU A 338 31.05 -4.55 0.22
C GLU A 338 29.57 -4.15 0.26
N LEU A 339 29.12 -3.39 -0.75
CA LEU A 339 27.71 -3.02 -0.90
C LEU A 339 26.83 -4.27 -0.99
N PHE A 340 27.18 -5.23 -1.87
CA PHE A 340 26.41 -6.47 -2.04
C PHE A 340 26.51 -7.39 -0.82
N THR A 341 27.64 -7.46 -0.13
CA THR A 341 27.75 -8.17 1.14
C THR A 341 26.72 -7.63 2.16
N SER A 342 26.51 -6.30 2.16
CA SER A 342 25.51 -5.69 3.04
C SER A 342 24.08 -5.91 2.55
N VAL A 343 23.84 -5.98 1.23
CA VAL A 343 22.53 -6.36 0.67
C VAL A 343 22.18 -7.80 1.10
N ASP A 344 23.09 -8.73 0.99
CA ASP A 344 22.90 -10.12 1.45
C ASP A 344 22.59 -10.17 2.95
N GLY A 345 23.34 -9.41 3.74
CA GLY A 345 23.14 -9.33 5.19
C GLY A 345 21.76 -8.75 5.54
N ALA A 346 21.36 -7.67 4.87
CA ALA A 346 20.07 -7.02 5.07
C ALA A 346 18.90 -7.94 4.66
N TYR A 347 19.03 -8.66 3.54
CA TYR A 347 18.04 -9.64 3.10
C TYR A 347 17.88 -10.78 4.11
N LYS A 348 19.00 -11.37 4.56
CA LYS A 348 18.97 -12.43 5.59
C LYS A 348 18.32 -11.94 6.89
N ALA A 349 18.64 -10.72 7.31
CA ALA A 349 18.04 -10.13 8.49
C ALA A 349 16.53 -9.88 8.33
N ALA A 350 16.09 -9.42 7.14
CA ALA A 350 14.68 -9.21 6.83
C ALA A 350 13.86 -10.51 6.82
N MET A 351 14.49 -11.61 6.39
CA MET A 351 13.87 -12.94 6.29
C MET A 351 14.14 -13.82 7.51
N ALA A 352 14.80 -13.28 8.56
CA ALA A 352 15.17 -14.05 9.74
C ALA A 352 13.96 -14.71 10.41
N LYS A 353 14.09 -16.00 10.75
CA LYS A 353 13.12 -16.73 11.56
C LYS A 353 13.51 -16.61 13.04
N LEU A 354 12.65 -15.90 13.80
CA LEU A 354 12.86 -15.61 15.21
C LEU A 354 12.01 -16.56 16.07
N SER A 355 12.65 -17.32 16.97
CA SER A 355 11.92 -18.29 17.79
C SER A 355 11.11 -17.62 18.90
N THR A 356 9.86 -18.06 19.10
CA THR A 356 8.95 -17.57 20.14
C THR A 356 9.55 -17.59 21.55
N PRO A 357 10.25 -18.66 21.98
CA PRO A 357 10.90 -18.67 23.31
C PRO A 357 11.96 -17.59 23.46
N GLN A 358 12.81 -17.37 22.43
CA GLN A 358 13.84 -16.33 22.45
C GLN A 358 13.22 -14.94 22.48
N LEU A 359 12.20 -14.66 21.61
CA LEU A 359 11.48 -13.39 21.60
C LEU A 359 10.84 -13.09 22.95
N THR A 360 10.21 -14.09 23.58
CA THR A 360 9.56 -13.93 24.89
C THR A 360 10.60 -13.65 25.98
N ARG A 361 11.76 -14.33 25.97
CA ARG A 361 12.84 -14.07 26.92
C ARG A 361 13.36 -12.64 26.80
N VAL A 362 13.67 -12.20 25.58
CA VAL A 362 14.15 -10.83 25.32
C VAL A 362 13.11 -9.78 25.76
N LEU A 363 11.82 -10.07 25.53
CA LEU A 363 10.75 -9.19 26.03
C LEU A 363 10.75 -9.07 27.55
N ILE A 364 10.86 -10.19 28.26
CA ILE A 364 10.88 -10.20 29.74
C ILE A 364 12.10 -9.42 30.26
N ASP A 365 13.27 -9.63 29.67
CA ASP A 365 14.51 -8.92 30.04
C ASP A 365 14.39 -7.41 29.77
N ALA A 366 13.80 -7.03 28.64
CA ALA A 366 13.53 -5.62 28.31
C ALA A 366 12.57 -4.96 29.31
N ILE A 367 11.51 -5.66 29.74
CA ILE A 367 10.56 -5.18 30.74
C ILE A 367 11.23 -5.06 32.12
N ALA A 368 12.12 -5.98 32.47
CA ALA A 368 12.87 -5.91 33.75
C ALA A 368 13.80 -4.69 33.78
N GLN A 369 14.43 -4.34 32.66
CA GLN A 369 15.29 -3.15 32.56
C GLN A 369 14.47 -1.85 32.55
N HIS A 370 13.42 -1.77 31.74
CA HIS A 370 12.56 -0.60 31.64
C HIS A 370 11.09 -1.04 31.54
N GLN A 371 10.34 -0.82 32.61
CA GLN A 371 8.94 -1.16 32.68
C GLN A 371 8.09 -0.24 31.76
N PRO A 372 7.01 -0.75 31.14
CA PRO A 372 6.08 0.08 30.38
C PRO A 372 5.55 1.24 31.23
N PRO A 373 5.49 2.47 30.70
CA PRO A 373 4.94 3.61 31.43
C PRO A 373 3.45 3.41 31.74
N ILE A 374 3.00 3.99 32.85
CA ILE A 374 1.60 3.99 33.25
C ILE A 374 0.80 4.83 32.24
N SER A 375 -0.31 4.30 31.78
CA SER A 375 -1.27 4.98 30.91
C SER A 375 -2.66 4.90 31.53
N LYS A 376 -3.35 6.02 31.66
CA LYS A 376 -4.70 6.10 32.27
C LYS A 376 -4.80 5.40 33.62
N GLY A 377 -3.75 5.53 34.47
CA GLY A 377 -3.69 4.92 35.79
C GLY A 377 -3.36 3.42 35.83
N ILE A 378 -3.24 2.78 34.68
CA ILE A 378 -2.96 1.34 34.56
C ILE A 378 -1.63 1.14 33.84
N ARG A 379 -0.82 0.18 34.32
CA ARG A 379 0.41 -0.22 33.62
C ARG A 379 0.13 -1.37 32.67
N PRO A 380 0.48 -1.26 31.37
CA PRO A 380 0.39 -2.34 30.41
C PRO A 380 1.17 -3.57 30.91
N LYS A 381 0.57 -4.76 30.80
CA LYS A 381 1.21 -6.02 31.17
C LYS A 381 1.49 -6.82 29.90
N LEU A 382 2.75 -6.80 29.43
CA LEU A 382 3.21 -7.57 28.29
C LEU A 382 3.60 -8.97 28.77
N ARG A 383 3.14 -10.04 28.08
CA ARG A 383 3.27 -11.42 28.57
C ARG A 383 4.23 -12.27 27.74
N TYR A 384 4.02 -12.32 26.43
CA TYR A 384 4.84 -13.10 25.53
C TYR A 384 4.89 -12.44 24.14
N ALA A 385 5.89 -12.84 23.35
CA ALA A 385 6.09 -12.34 22.00
C ALA A 385 6.32 -13.50 21.03
N HIS A 386 5.78 -13.38 19.81
CA HIS A 386 6.06 -14.29 18.71
C HIS A 386 6.28 -13.51 17.41
N GLN A 387 6.84 -14.16 16.40
CA GLN A 387 7.01 -13.55 15.09
C GLN A 387 5.67 -13.60 14.33
N GLY A 388 5.21 -12.44 13.85
CA GLY A 388 3.98 -12.29 13.07
C GLY A 388 4.20 -12.16 11.57
N GLY A 389 5.45 -11.97 11.12
CA GLY A 389 5.78 -11.83 9.70
C GLY A 389 7.27 -11.61 9.46
N SER A 390 7.64 -11.63 8.18
CA SER A 390 9.00 -11.35 7.69
C SER A 390 8.95 -10.24 6.65
N ASN A 391 10.07 -9.59 6.40
CA ASN A 391 10.26 -8.53 5.40
C ASN A 391 9.24 -7.36 5.50
N PRO A 392 9.22 -6.63 6.63
CA PRO A 392 10.18 -6.67 7.74
C PRO A 392 9.83 -7.73 8.79
N PRO A 393 10.76 -8.10 9.68
CA PRO A 393 10.44 -8.88 10.85
C PRO A 393 9.41 -8.17 11.73
N ILE A 394 8.28 -8.82 12.00
CA ILE A 394 7.20 -8.30 12.83
C ILE A 394 7.17 -9.11 14.12
N VAL A 395 7.29 -8.43 15.26
CA VAL A 395 7.16 -9.03 16.59
C VAL A 395 5.80 -8.68 17.18
N VAL A 396 4.93 -9.68 17.32
CA VAL A 396 3.62 -9.51 17.94
C VAL A 396 3.74 -9.78 19.43
N ILE A 397 3.42 -8.79 20.25
CA ILE A 397 3.46 -8.84 21.70
C ILE A 397 2.05 -8.92 22.25
N HIS A 398 1.77 -9.99 22.99
CA HIS A 398 0.50 -10.18 23.65
C HIS A 398 0.52 -9.69 25.10
N GLY A 399 -0.57 -9.05 25.50
CA GLY A 399 -0.67 -8.51 26.84
C GLY A 399 -2.04 -7.95 27.19
N ASN A 400 -2.13 -7.36 28.39
CA ASN A 400 -3.33 -6.67 28.85
C ASN A 400 -3.07 -5.16 28.89
N HIS A 401 -4.09 -4.38 28.52
CA HIS A 401 -4.02 -2.91 28.43
C HIS A 401 -2.93 -2.40 27.47
N VAL A 402 -2.67 -3.14 26.41
CA VAL A 402 -1.60 -2.84 25.44
C VAL A 402 -1.88 -1.57 24.63
N ASP A 403 -3.14 -1.15 24.49
CA ASP A 403 -3.54 0.12 23.85
C ASP A 403 -2.95 1.34 24.57
N GLY A 404 -2.51 1.18 25.81
CA GLY A 404 -1.84 2.22 26.60
C GLY A 404 -0.33 2.31 26.37
N VAL A 405 0.26 1.47 25.54
CA VAL A 405 1.70 1.50 25.27
C VAL A 405 2.02 2.69 24.36
N LYS A 406 2.90 3.57 24.83
CA LYS A 406 3.34 4.76 24.08
C LYS A 406 4.31 4.39 22.96
N ASP A 407 4.33 5.16 21.88
CA ASP A 407 5.23 4.97 20.73
C ASP A 407 6.72 5.02 21.12
N SER A 408 7.08 5.81 22.14
CA SER A 408 8.45 5.83 22.67
C SER A 408 8.88 4.48 23.23
N TYR A 409 7.97 3.79 23.95
CA TYR A 409 8.25 2.47 24.50
C TYR A 409 8.25 1.38 23.40
N LYS A 410 7.39 1.53 22.39
CA LYS A 410 7.41 0.68 21.19
C LYS A 410 8.78 0.75 20.49
N ARG A 411 9.27 1.97 20.24
CA ARG A 411 10.62 2.19 19.64
C ARG A 411 11.75 1.62 20.50
N TYR A 412 11.63 1.71 21.83
CA TYR A 412 12.59 1.07 22.72
C TYR A 412 12.63 -0.45 22.53
N LEU A 413 11.47 -1.11 22.51
CA LEU A 413 11.39 -2.56 22.27
C LEU A 413 11.91 -2.95 20.88
N GLU A 414 11.57 -2.20 19.85
CA GLU A 414 12.11 -2.38 18.49
C GLU A 414 13.64 -2.33 18.48
N GLY A 415 14.23 -1.36 19.18
CA GLY A 415 15.67 -1.24 19.34
C GLY A 415 16.30 -2.42 20.09
N VAL A 416 15.67 -2.88 21.18
CA VAL A 416 16.15 -4.04 21.96
C VAL A 416 16.14 -5.30 21.12
N PHE A 417 15.00 -5.61 20.46
CA PHE A 417 14.90 -6.80 19.59
C PHE A 417 15.93 -6.74 18.45
N ARG A 418 16.00 -5.61 17.75
CA ARG A 418 16.93 -5.43 16.62
C ARG A 418 18.38 -5.65 17.03
N LYS A 419 18.79 -5.09 18.17
CA LYS A 419 20.17 -5.25 18.71
C LYS A 419 20.45 -6.70 19.12
N THR A 420 19.52 -7.33 19.85
CA THR A 420 19.71 -8.67 20.37
C THR A 420 19.77 -9.72 19.27
N PHE A 421 18.93 -9.58 18.23
CA PHE A 421 18.93 -10.51 17.09
C PHE A 421 19.85 -10.08 15.95
N GLN A 422 20.65 -9.02 16.13
CA GLN A 422 21.62 -8.49 15.14
C GLN A 422 20.98 -8.22 13.78
N LEU A 423 19.76 -7.69 13.77
CA LEU A 423 19.03 -7.40 12.54
C LEU A 423 19.57 -6.10 11.91
N THR A 424 20.67 -6.23 11.16
CA THR A 424 21.30 -5.10 10.45
C THR A 424 20.71 -4.94 9.07
N GLY A 425 20.47 -3.70 8.65
CA GLY A 425 19.96 -3.38 7.29
C GLY A 425 18.45 -3.58 7.15
N THR A 426 17.72 -3.98 8.19
CA THR A 426 16.27 -4.11 8.15
C THR A 426 15.61 -3.42 9.34
N PRO A 427 14.49 -2.70 9.15
CA PRO A 427 13.66 -2.27 10.25
C PRO A 427 12.98 -3.48 10.91
N LEU A 428 12.58 -3.32 12.16
CA LEU A 428 11.75 -4.30 12.88
C LEU A 428 10.50 -3.59 13.35
N ARG A 429 9.35 -4.23 13.25
CA ARG A 429 8.07 -3.69 13.71
C ARG A 429 7.58 -4.45 14.93
N VAL A 430 7.10 -3.72 15.92
CA VAL A 430 6.39 -4.27 17.07
C VAL A 430 4.90 -3.99 16.92
N GLN A 431 4.09 -5.02 17.03
CA GLN A 431 2.63 -4.94 17.10
C GLN A 431 2.15 -5.42 18.46
N PHE A 432 1.11 -4.80 18.99
CA PHE A 432 0.51 -5.22 20.25
C PHE A 432 -0.85 -5.87 19.99
N ASN A 433 -1.06 -7.02 20.60
CA ASN A 433 -2.34 -7.71 20.54
C ASN A 433 -2.92 -7.85 21.96
N GLN A 434 -4.11 -7.31 22.17
CA GLN A 434 -4.84 -7.49 23.40
C GLN A 434 -5.45 -8.89 23.37
N GLY A 435 -4.89 -9.80 24.18
CA GLY A 435 -5.49 -11.11 24.36
C GLY A 435 -6.85 -10.97 24.99
N ASP A 436 -7.87 -11.65 24.46
CA ASP A 436 -9.12 -11.83 25.12
C ASP A 436 -8.82 -12.46 26.49
N ASN A 437 -9.25 -11.80 27.57
CA ASN A 437 -9.09 -12.37 28.89
C ASN A 437 -10.11 -13.51 29.02
N PRO A 438 -9.69 -14.79 28.98
CA PRO A 438 -10.64 -15.90 29.10
C PRO A 438 -11.37 -15.92 30.45
N PHE A 439 -10.94 -15.11 31.40
CA PHE A 439 -11.52 -14.93 32.74
C PHE A 439 -12.11 -13.51 32.93
N ALA A 440 -12.25 -12.71 31.86
CA ALA A 440 -13.01 -11.47 31.95
C ALA A 440 -14.47 -11.84 32.21
N GLU A 441 -15.01 -11.48 33.36
CA GLU A 441 -16.47 -11.52 33.52
C GLU A 441 -17.07 -10.69 32.37
N PRO A 442 -18.02 -11.28 31.62
CA PRO A 442 -18.64 -10.58 30.51
C PRO A 442 -19.29 -9.32 31.07
N ASP A 443 -18.94 -8.18 30.48
CA ASP A 443 -19.45 -6.87 30.90
C ASP A 443 -20.98 -6.91 30.87
N LYS A 444 -21.61 -6.89 32.06
CA LYS A 444 -23.07 -7.03 32.24
C LYS A 444 -23.86 -5.99 31.45
N ARG A 445 -23.20 -4.92 30.98
CA ARG A 445 -23.83 -3.86 30.17
C ARG A 445 -24.02 -4.21 28.70
N VAL A 446 -23.20 -5.13 28.13
CA VAL A 446 -23.30 -5.53 26.71
C VAL A 446 -24.20 -6.76 26.54
N GLN A 447 -24.45 -7.55 27.61
CA GLN A 447 -25.31 -8.75 27.55
C GLN A 447 -26.80 -8.44 27.39
N GLY A 448 -27.27 -7.25 27.76
CA GLY A 448 -28.71 -6.89 27.68
C GLY A 448 -29.22 -6.74 26.24
N GLU A 449 -28.47 -6.16 25.34
CA GLU A 449 -28.94 -5.87 23.99
C GLU A 449 -28.65 -6.98 22.96
N GLY A 450 -27.46 -7.61 23.04
CA GLY A 450 -27.06 -8.67 22.09
C GLY A 450 -27.87 -9.97 22.21
N ILE A 451 -28.15 -10.42 23.44
CA ILE A 451 -28.87 -11.67 23.69
C ILE A 451 -30.37 -11.51 23.38
N VAL A 452 -30.95 -10.34 23.66
CA VAL A 452 -32.36 -10.04 23.33
C VAL A 452 -32.52 -9.96 21.81
N SER A 453 -31.56 -9.39 21.06
CA SER A 453 -31.60 -9.34 19.60
C SER A 453 -31.41 -10.73 18.95
N MET A 454 -30.52 -11.57 19.46
CA MET A 454 -30.35 -12.95 18.98
C MET A 454 -31.56 -13.85 19.32
N ARG A 455 -32.12 -13.71 20.52
CA ARG A 455 -33.37 -14.44 20.86
C ARG A 455 -34.53 -13.99 19.98
N ARG A 456 -34.71 -12.67 19.74
CA ARG A 456 -35.75 -12.17 18.83
C ARG A 456 -35.53 -12.64 17.38
N ARG A 457 -34.30 -12.66 16.85
CA ARG A 457 -34.00 -13.22 15.52
C ARG A 457 -34.29 -14.73 15.43
N LYS A 458 -33.89 -15.53 16.44
CA LYS A 458 -34.18 -16.96 16.46
C LYS A 458 -35.69 -17.24 16.60
N THR A 459 -36.43 -16.43 17.36
CA THR A 459 -37.88 -16.56 17.50
C THR A 459 -38.58 -16.15 16.20
N ALA A 460 -38.17 -15.12 15.53
CA ALA A 460 -38.69 -14.69 14.24
C ALA A 460 -38.42 -15.74 13.14
N GLN A 461 -37.21 -16.29 13.04
CA GLN A 461 -36.88 -17.38 12.11
C GLN A 461 -37.72 -18.67 12.39
N ARG A 462 -37.93 -19.02 13.66
CA ARG A 462 -38.82 -20.16 14.00
C ARG A 462 -40.28 -19.90 13.64
N ALA A 463 -40.77 -18.68 13.83
CA ALA A 463 -42.13 -18.30 13.45
C ALA A 463 -42.31 -18.35 11.90
N GLU A 464 -41.31 -17.88 11.14
CA GLU A 464 -41.35 -17.95 9.69
C GLU A 464 -41.28 -19.38 9.14
N LEU A 465 -40.46 -20.25 9.75
CA LEU A 465 -40.37 -21.66 9.39
C LEU A 465 -41.71 -22.42 9.68
N ASN A 466 -42.35 -22.09 10.80
CA ASN A 466 -43.63 -22.66 11.15
C ASN A 466 -44.77 -22.14 10.26
N ALA A 467 -44.72 -20.87 9.84
CA ALA A 467 -45.68 -20.33 8.89
C ALA A 467 -45.57 -21.01 7.51
N ARG A 468 -44.34 -21.24 6.99
CA ARG A 468 -44.10 -22.00 5.75
C ARG A 468 -44.60 -23.44 5.84
N LYS A 469 -44.34 -24.17 6.94
CA LYS A 469 -44.84 -25.51 7.14
C LYS A 469 -46.36 -25.55 7.18
N ASN A 470 -47.04 -24.58 7.81
CA ASN A 470 -48.48 -24.50 7.84
C ASN A 470 -49.09 -24.18 6.46
N GLU A 471 -48.42 -23.36 5.63
CA GLU A 471 -48.84 -23.12 4.25
C GLU A 471 -48.71 -24.37 3.36
N GLU A 472 -47.60 -25.10 3.49
CA GLU A 472 -47.41 -26.37 2.78
C GLU A 472 -48.44 -27.42 3.17
N THR A 473 -48.75 -27.50 4.47
CA THR A 473 -49.79 -28.42 4.99
C THR A 473 -51.17 -28.01 4.49
N LYS A 474 -51.48 -26.73 4.38
CA LYS A 474 -52.74 -26.24 3.78
C LYS A 474 -52.82 -26.55 2.30
N LYS A 475 -51.72 -26.34 1.54
CA LYS A 475 -51.65 -26.67 0.10
C LYS A 475 -51.78 -28.18 -0.17
N SER A 476 -51.20 -29.03 0.69
CA SER A 476 -51.34 -30.48 0.57
C SER A 476 -52.75 -30.96 0.86
N LYS A 477 -53.41 -30.39 1.88
CA LYS A 477 -54.83 -30.69 2.20
C LYS A 477 -55.78 -30.22 1.08
N PHE A 478 -55.50 -29.07 0.46
CA PHE A 478 -56.29 -28.58 -0.66
C PHE A 478 -56.12 -29.45 -1.93
N LYS A 479 -54.90 -29.96 -2.20
CA LYS A 479 -54.66 -30.95 -3.26
C LYS A 479 -55.34 -32.30 -2.99
N ALA A 480 -55.36 -32.76 -1.75
CA ALA A 480 -56.01 -34.02 -1.38
C ALA A 480 -57.55 -33.92 -1.49
N SER A 481 -58.18 -32.81 -1.07
CA SER A 481 -59.61 -32.57 -1.22
C SER A 481 -60.03 -32.41 -2.70
N GLY A 482 -59.19 -31.77 -3.53
CA GLY A 482 -59.43 -31.66 -4.97
C GLY A 482 -59.39 -33.01 -5.70
N LEU A 483 -58.53 -33.93 -5.26
CA LEU A 483 -58.46 -35.31 -5.80
C LEU A 483 -59.64 -36.19 -5.37
N GLU A 484 -60.21 -35.97 -4.18
CA GLU A 484 -61.41 -36.65 -3.73
C GLU A 484 -62.68 -36.20 -4.49
N ILE A 485 -62.80 -34.91 -4.80
CA ILE A 485 -63.88 -34.34 -5.60
C ILE A 485 -63.82 -34.87 -7.02
N ALA A 486 -62.62 -34.94 -7.64
CA ALA A 486 -62.44 -35.51 -8.98
C ALA A 486 -62.75 -37.02 -9.03
N LYS A 487 -62.40 -37.79 -8.00
CA LYS A 487 -62.74 -39.22 -7.91
C LYS A 487 -64.26 -39.48 -7.67
N ARG A 488 -65.02 -38.59 -7.08
CA ARG A 488 -66.46 -38.66 -6.92
C ARG A 488 -67.19 -38.28 -8.20
N SER A 489 -66.70 -37.40 -8.99
CA SER A 489 -67.28 -37.03 -10.32
C SER A 489 -67.13 -38.15 -11.34
N THR A 490 -65.98 -38.85 -11.37
CA THR A 490 -65.78 -40.00 -12.29
C THR A 490 -66.58 -41.27 -11.90
N LYS A 491 -66.87 -41.48 -10.58
CA LYS A 491 -67.71 -42.57 -10.17
C LYS A 491 -69.23 -42.36 -10.45
N LYS A 492 -69.66 -41.10 -10.66
CA LYS A 492 -71.11 -40.82 -11.04
C LYS A 492 -71.35 -40.92 -12.55
N SER A 493 -70.24 -40.85 -13.40
CA SER A 493 -70.42 -41.01 -14.85
C SER A 493 -70.38 -42.45 -15.36
N THR A 494 -69.92 -43.44 -14.52
CA THR A 494 -69.88 -44.86 -14.85
C THR A 494 -71.06 -45.63 -14.33
N ALA A 495 -72.01 -44.97 -13.59
CA ALA A 495 -73.22 -45.58 -13.09
C ALA A 495 -74.51 -45.27 -13.94
N LYS A 496 -74.32 -44.61 -15.12
CA LYS A 496 -75.38 -44.34 -16.06
C LYS A 496 -74.93 -44.76 -17.46
N LYS A 497 -74.67 -46.05 -17.65
CA LYS A 497 -74.63 -46.74 -18.92
C LYS A 497 -75.13 -48.17 -18.66
#